data_a534d21a91945970efa31075aea0e305
#
_entry.id   a534d21a91945970efa31075aea0e305
#
_cell.length_a   1.000
_cell.length_b   1.000
_cell.length_c   1.000
_cell.angle_alpha   90.00
_cell.angle_beta   90.00
_cell.angle_gamma   90.00
#
_symmetry.space_group_name_H-M   'P 1'
#
loop_
_entity.id
_entity.type
_entity.pdbx_description
1 polymer ?
#
loop_
_entity_poly.entity_id
_entity_poly.type
_entity_poly.pdbx_seq_one_letter_code
_entity_poly.pdbx_strand_id
1 'polypeptide(L)'
;MQYKRVLLKLSGEALAGEKHTGFDEATVRGVAKEVKKLVDNGFHLGIVIGGGNFWRGRTGDELTRSKADQIGMLATVMNCIYVSDIFRSEGMDTEIFTPFVCGAFS
;
A
#
# COMPACT_ATOMS: atom_id res chain seq x y z
N MET A 1 -26.53 -9.58 13.24
CA MET A 1 -25.65 -8.97 12.22
C MET A 1 -24.26 -9.52 12.34
N GLN A 2 -23.74 -10.06 11.28
CA GLN A 2 -22.41 -10.60 11.31
C GLN A 2 -21.38 -9.52 11.02
N TYR A 3 -20.34 -9.54 11.78
CA TYR A 3 -19.24 -8.62 11.62
C TYR A 3 -18.25 -9.21 10.64
N LYS A 4 -17.98 -8.49 9.56
CA LYS A 4 -17.09 -8.96 8.52
C LYS A 4 -15.83 -8.11 8.47
N ARG A 5 -14.73 -8.70 8.83
CA ARG A 5 -13.42 -8.07 8.75
C ARG A 5 -12.48 -8.92 7.92
N VAL A 6 -11.73 -8.29 7.07
CA VAL A 6 -10.76 -8.97 6.21
C VAL A 6 -9.45 -8.22 6.26
N LEU A 7 -8.37 -8.96 6.38
CA LEU A 7 -7.04 -8.41 6.25
C LEU A 7 -6.47 -8.84 4.90
N LEU A 8 -6.14 -7.88 4.08
CA LEU A 8 -5.60 -8.12 2.75
C LEU A 8 -4.15 -7.66 2.71
N LYS A 9 -3.28 -8.51 2.22
CA LYS A 9 -1.89 -8.15 2.02
C LYS A 9 -1.65 -7.88 0.54
N LEU A 10 -1.15 -6.67 0.24
CA LEU A 10 -0.74 -6.30 -1.11
C LEU A 10 0.77 -6.16 -1.13
N SER A 11 1.42 -6.89 -2.02
CA SER A 11 2.84 -6.66 -2.19
C SER A 11 3.05 -5.35 -2.95
N GLY A 12 4.14 -4.64 -2.63
CA GLY A 12 4.46 -3.44 -3.39
C GLY A 12 4.64 -3.73 -4.85
N GLU A 13 5.16 -4.90 -5.18
CA GLU A 13 5.38 -5.31 -6.56
C GLU A 13 4.08 -5.39 -7.35
N ALA A 14 2.99 -5.78 -6.71
CA ALA A 14 1.69 -5.83 -7.36
C ALA A 14 1.22 -4.44 -7.82
N LEU A 15 1.63 -3.38 -7.14
CA LEU A 15 1.25 -2.02 -7.49
C LEU A 15 1.93 -1.54 -8.77
N ALA A 16 3.06 -2.11 -9.11
CA ALA A 16 3.79 -1.75 -10.31
C ALA A 16 3.24 -2.43 -11.56
N GLY A 17 2.52 -3.53 -11.39
CA GLY A 17 2.03 -4.30 -12.52
C GLY A 17 3.16 -4.73 -13.44
N GLU A 18 2.99 -4.56 -14.72
CA GLU A 18 3.99 -4.96 -15.70
C GLU A 18 5.19 -4.00 -15.78
N LYS A 19 5.11 -2.87 -15.14
CA LYS A 19 6.22 -1.92 -15.12
C LYS A 19 7.40 -2.37 -14.27
N HIS A 20 7.16 -3.29 -13.34
CA HIS A 20 8.14 -3.83 -12.39
C HIS A 20 8.65 -2.83 -11.37
N THR A 21 8.41 -1.54 -11.54
CA THR A 21 8.80 -0.53 -10.58
C THR A 21 7.77 0.60 -10.59
N GLY A 22 7.65 1.29 -9.47
CA GLY A 22 6.71 2.41 -9.33
C GLY A 22 5.28 1.96 -9.27
N PHE A 23 4.38 2.74 -9.87
CA PHE A 23 2.96 2.48 -9.87
C PHE A 23 2.43 2.28 -11.28
N ASP A 24 1.50 1.34 -11.41
CA ASP A 24 0.67 1.23 -12.59
C ASP A 24 -0.76 1.60 -12.19
N GLU A 25 -1.22 2.76 -12.59
CA GLU A 25 -2.50 3.28 -12.13
C GLU A 25 -3.67 2.34 -12.49
N ALA A 26 -3.66 1.78 -13.68
CA ALA A 26 -4.74 0.88 -14.09
C ALA A 26 -4.82 -0.34 -13.19
N THR A 27 -3.66 -0.89 -12.82
CA THR A 27 -3.60 -2.03 -11.91
C THR A 27 -4.15 -1.67 -10.54
N VAL A 28 -3.73 -0.52 -9.99
CA VAL A 28 -4.18 -0.10 -8.66
C VAL A 28 -5.67 0.22 -8.67
N ARG A 29 -6.18 0.84 -9.73
CA ARG A 29 -7.62 1.09 -9.85
C ARG A 29 -8.42 -0.20 -9.96
N GLY A 30 -7.87 -1.20 -10.63
CA GLY A 30 -8.50 -2.51 -10.68
C GLY A 30 -8.66 -3.13 -9.30
N VAL A 31 -7.60 -3.04 -8.49
CA VAL A 31 -7.65 -3.50 -7.10
C VAL A 31 -8.67 -2.68 -6.31
N ALA A 32 -8.68 -1.37 -6.50
CA ALA A 32 -9.63 -0.50 -5.77
C ALA A 32 -11.07 -0.88 -6.08
N LYS A 33 -11.38 -1.20 -7.32
CA LYS A 33 -12.74 -1.59 -7.71
C LYS A 33 -13.15 -2.90 -7.07
N GLU A 34 -12.23 -3.86 -6.99
CA GLU A 34 -12.52 -5.12 -6.31
C GLU A 34 -12.72 -4.93 -4.81
N VAL A 35 -11.87 -4.12 -4.19
CA VAL A 35 -12.00 -3.81 -2.77
C VAL A 35 -13.32 -3.09 -2.51
N LYS A 36 -13.72 -2.17 -3.39
CA LYS A 36 -14.97 -1.44 -3.22
C LYS A 36 -16.18 -2.38 -3.21
N LYS A 37 -16.16 -3.43 -4.02
CA LYS A 37 -17.23 -4.41 -3.98
C LYS A 37 -17.39 -5.03 -2.60
N LEU A 38 -16.28 -5.31 -1.93
CA LEU A 38 -16.32 -5.86 -0.58
C LEU A 38 -16.82 -4.84 0.42
N VAL A 39 -16.34 -3.61 0.31
CA VAL A 39 -16.75 -2.53 1.21
C VAL A 39 -18.25 -2.27 1.07
N ASP A 40 -18.75 -2.25 -0.16
CA ASP A 40 -20.18 -2.04 -0.42
C ASP A 40 -21.03 -3.17 0.13
N ASN A 41 -20.47 -4.34 0.34
CA ASN A 41 -21.14 -5.49 0.93
C ASN A 41 -20.94 -5.59 2.45
N GLY A 42 -20.44 -4.54 3.07
CA GLY A 42 -20.35 -4.46 4.53
C GLY A 42 -19.06 -4.98 5.13
N PHE A 43 -18.05 -5.25 4.30
CA PHE A 43 -16.75 -5.67 4.81
C PHE A 43 -15.94 -4.46 5.29
N HIS A 44 -15.22 -4.67 6.37
CA HIS A 44 -14.18 -3.74 6.84
C HIS A 44 -12.83 -4.33 6.49
N LEU A 45 -12.04 -3.61 5.74
CA LEU A 45 -10.76 -4.14 5.29
C LEU A 45 -9.58 -3.41 5.92
N GLY A 46 -8.65 -4.21 6.41
CA GLY A 46 -7.31 -3.72 6.70
C GLY A 46 -6.41 -4.15 5.55
N ILE A 47 -5.57 -3.25 5.08
CA ILE A 47 -4.67 -3.56 3.98
C ILE A 47 -3.25 -3.31 4.42
N VAL A 48 -2.41 -4.33 4.27
CA VAL A 48 -0.98 -4.24 4.56
C VAL A 48 -0.25 -4.18 3.24
N ILE A 49 0.59 -3.18 3.09
CA ILE A 49 1.28 -2.92 1.82
C ILE A 49 2.79 -2.94 2.05
N GLY A 50 3.53 -3.60 1.17
CA GLY A 50 4.98 -3.55 1.20
C GLY A 50 5.53 -2.51 0.24
N GLY A 51 6.85 -2.38 0.19
CA GLY A 51 7.55 -1.38 -0.63
C GLY A 51 8.32 -1.92 -1.82
N GLY A 52 8.10 -3.16 -2.20
CA GLY A 52 8.91 -3.87 -3.19
C GLY A 52 8.88 -3.31 -4.61
N ASN A 53 7.97 -2.39 -4.92
CA ASN A 53 7.94 -1.72 -6.22
C ASN A 53 9.01 -0.63 -6.36
N PHE A 54 9.58 -0.20 -5.24
CA PHE A 54 10.65 0.80 -5.23
C PHE A 54 11.93 0.28 -4.60
N TRP A 55 11.81 -0.57 -3.57
CA TRP A 55 12.97 -0.95 -2.78
C TRP A 55 12.79 -2.36 -2.21
N ARG A 56 13.76 -3.22 -2.41
CA ARG A 56 13.68 -4.60 -1.95
C ARG A 56 14.57 -4.92 -0.76
N GLY A 57 15.17 -3.90 -0.16
CA GLY A 57 16.07 -4.10 0.96
C GLY A 57 17.39 -4.73 0.58
N ARG A 58 17.61 -4.97 -0.68
CA ARG A 58 18.83 -5.53 -1.17
C ARG A 58 19.85 -4.44 -1.35
N THR A 59 20.88 -4.53 -0.60
CA THR A 59 21.92 -3.53 -0.72
C THR A 59 23.15 -4.20 -1.28
N GLY A 60 23.92 -3.47 -2.02
CA GLY A 60 25.28 -3.84 -2.23
C GLY A 60 26.05 -3.56 -0.95
N ASP A 61 27.29 -3.25 -1.10
CA ASP A 61 28.13 -2.96 0.06
C ASP A 61 28.03 -1.51 0.52
N GLU A 62 27.17 -0.71 -0.10
CA GLU A 62 27.18 0.72 0.09
C GLU A 62 26.27 1.21 1.21
N LEU A 63 25.27 0.42 1.58
CA LEU A 63 24.30 0.83 2.59
C LEU A 63 24.37 -0.10 3.79
N THR A 64 24.21 0.50 4.97
CA THR A 64 24.02 -0.31 6.17
C THR A 64 22.63 -0.88 6.16
N ARG A 65 22.41 -1.95 6.91
CA ARG A 65 21.11 -2.56 7.03
C ARG A 65 20.07 -1.58 7.58
N SER A 66 20.48 -0.77 8.54
CA SER A 66 19.59 0.21 9.15
C SER A 66 19.07 1.21 8.12
N LYS A 67 19.94 1.70 7.25
CA LYS A 67 19.52 2.64 6.20
C LYS A 67 18.64 1.98 5.16
N ALA A 68 18.95 0.75 4.79
CA ALA A 68 18.14 -0.01 3.85
C ALA A 68 16.73 -0.21 4.40
N ASP A 69 16.61 -0.53 5.69
CA ASP A 69 15.31 -0.69 6.32
C ASP A 69 14.53 0.62 6.35
N GLN A 70 15.19 1.74 6.62
CA GLN A 70 14.53 3.05 6.59
C GLN A 70 14.00 3.38 5.20
N ILE A 71 14.77 3.11 4.16
CA ILE A 71 14.33 3.34 2.79
C ILE A 71 13.12 2.48 2.48
N GLY A 72 13.14 1.22 2.89
CA GLY A 72 12.02 0.31 2.69
C GLY A 72 10.75 0.80 3.38
N MET A 73 10.87 1.33 4.59
CA MET A 73 9.74 1.88 5.32
C MET A 73 9.16 3.11 4.62
N LEU A 74 10.02 3.98 4.09
CA LEU A 74 9.57 5.15 3.35
C LEU A 74 8.87 4.74 2.05
N ALA A 75 9.38 3.74 1.37
CA ALA A 75 8.73 3.22 0.16
C ALA A 75 7.33 2.70 0.49
N THR A 76 7.19 2.01 1.62
CA THR A 76 5.89 1.52 2.07
C THR A 76 4.93 2.67 2.35
N VAL A 77 5.39 3.73 2.99
CA VAL A 77 4.56 4.90 3.26
C VAL A 77 4.11 5.55 1.96
N MET A 78 5.00 5.69 0.98
CA MET A 78 4.63 6.23 -0.34
C MET A 78 3.52 5.40 -0.96
N ASN A 79 3.62 4.09 -0.89
CA ASN A 79 2.60 3.20 -1.44
C ASN A 79 1.27 3.39 -0.74
N CYS A 80 1.27 3.52 0.57
CA CYS A 80 0.03 3.74 1.31
C CYS A 80 -0.65 5.04 0.91
N ILE A 81 0.13 6.10 0.73
CA ILE A 81 -0.41 7.39 0.29
C ILE A 81 -1.07 7.27 -1.07
N TYR A 82 -0.37 6.64 -2.01
CA TYR A 82 -0.88 6.48 -3.36
C TYR A 82 -2.15 5.64 -3.40
N VAL A 83 -2.12 4.49 -2.75
CA VAL A 83 -3.26 3.58 -2.72
C VAL A 83 -4.45 4.23 -2.04
N SER A 84 -4.22 4.93 -0.94
CA SER A 84 -5.28 5.63 -0.22
C SER A 84 -5.96 6.66 -1.13
N ASP A 85 -5.17 7.43 -1.88
CA ASP A 85 -5.73 8.44 -2.76
C ASP A 85 -6.56 7.82 -3.89
N ILE A 86 -6.05 6.75 -4.51
CA ILE A 86 -6.80 6.05 -5.55
C ILE A 86 -8.11 5.48 -4.97
N PHE A 87 -8.05 4.88 -3.78
CA PHE A 87 -9.24 4.32 -3.16
C PHE A 87 -10.27 5.39 -2.85
N ARG A 88 -9.83 6.55 -2.37
CA ARG A 88 -10.74 7.68 -2.12
C ARG A 88 -11.38 8.16 -3.40
N SER A 89 -10.63 8.19 -4.48
CA SER A 89 -11.19 8.60 -5.78
C SER A 89 -12.25 7.62 -6.29
N GLU A 90 -12.23 6.38 -5.80
CA GLU A 90 -13.25 5.39 -6.13
C GLU A 90 -14.41 5.37 -5.13
N GLY A 91 -14.45 6.34 -4.21
CA GLY A 91 -15.57 6.50 -3.29
C GLY A 91 -15.45 5.81 -1.95
N MET A 92 -14.25 5.41 -1.57
CA MET A 92 -14.02 4.76 -0.27
C MET A 92 -13.35 5.72 0.71
N ASP A 93 -13.70 5.55 1.99
CA ASP A 93 -12.99 6.24 3.06
C ASP A 93 -11.77 5.43 3.45
N THR A 94 -10.66 6.09 3.70
CA THR A 94 -9.41 5.43 4.05
C THR A 94 -8.71 6.14 5.20
N GLU A 95 -7.94 5.38 5.97
CA GLU A 95 -7.01 5.89 6.95
C GLU A 95 -5.68 5.20 6.78
N ILE A 96 -4.60 5.93 7.00
CA ILE A 96 -3.25 5.39 6.88
C ILE A 96 -2.64 5.27 8.26
N PHE A 97 -2.11 4.09 8.55
CA PHE A 97 -1.38 3.83 9.77
C PHE A 97 0.06 3.51 9.42
N THR A 98 0.99 4.21 10.02
CA THR A 98 2.41 3.99 9.80
C THR A 98 3.07 3.49 11.08
N PRO A 99 4.18 2.75 10.96
CA PRO A 99 4.88 2.26 12.16
C PRO A 99 5.67 3.36 12.88
N PHE A 100 5.67 4.56 12.35
CA PHE A 100 6.37 5.70 12.93
C PHE A 100 5.62 6.98 12.57
N VAL A 101 5.96 8.07 13.24
CA VAL A 101 5.32 9.35 13.00
C VAL A 101 5.82 9.93 11.69
N CYS A 102 4.89 10.19 10.77
CA CYS A 102 5.20 10.77 9.47
C CYS A 102 4.61 12.17 9.31
N GLY A 103 4.29 12.83 10.39
CA GLY A 103 3.75 14.19 10.34
C GLY A 103 2.47 14.29 9.53
N ALA A 104 2.50 15.03 8.44
CA ALA A 104 1.31 15.35 7.66
C ALA A 104 0.70 14.17 6.92
N PHE A 105 1.32 13.01 6.93
CA PHE A 105 0.80 11.85 6.19
C PHE A 105 -0.35 11.14 6.88
N SER A 106 -0.41 11.23 8.18
CA SER A 106 -1.43 10.49 8.95
C SER A 106 -2.72 11.25 9.16
#